data_6eba049a8f71e0e70860381e2d2b9f62
#
_entry.id   6eba049a8f71e0e70860381e2d2b9f62
#
_cell.length_a   1.000
_cell.length_b   1.000
_cell.length_c   1.000
_cell.angle_alpha   90.00
_cell.angle_beta   90.00
_cell.angle_gamma   90.00
#
_symmetry.space_group_name_H-M   'P 1'
#
loop_
_entity.id
_entity.type
_entity.pdbx_description
1 polymer ?
#
loop_
_entity_poly.entity_id
_entity_poly.type
_entity_poly.pdbx_seq_one_letter_code
_entity_poly.pdbx_strand_id
1 'polypeptide(L)'
;MRPAGSMANKELVEKGVRRIEWARTHMKVLESIRARMVKEKAFEGLKVGMALHTEAKTAVLALTIQEAGAEVRLTSCNPLSTDDSVALALNEEYGLTTYAKKGQNNKDYYRSLNKVLDMSPDYVIDDGADLIFLLHTKRKELLPKVK
;
A
#
# COMPACT_ATOMS: atom_id res chain seq x y z
N MET A 1 -15.98 -28.42 4.29
CA MET A 1 -16.94 -27.36 3.89
C MET A 1 -16.29 -26.01 4.23
N ARG A 2 -15.82 -25.24 3.24
CA ARG A 2 -15.25 -23.90 3.51
C ARG A 2 -16.41 -22.95 3.83
N PRO A 3 -16.31 -22.08 4.85
CA PRO A 3 -17.41 -21.18 5.23
C PRO A 3 -17.73 -20.19 4.10
N ALA A 4 -19.01 -19.82 3.95
CA ALA A 4 -19.51 -18.91 2.92
C ALA A 4 -18.74 -17.57 2.81
N GLY A 5 -18.11 -17.11 3.89
CA GLY A 5 -17.20 -15.96 3.87
C GLY A 5 -15.96 -16.12 2.97
N SER A 6 -15.57 -17.36 2.62
CA SER A 6 -14.40 -17.61 1.77
C SER A 6 -14.69 -17.42 0.27
N MET A 7 -15.93 -17.63 -0.19
CA MET A 7 -16.29 -17.42 -1.60
C MET A 7 -16.47 -15.94 -1.92
N ALA A 8 -17.20 -15.19 -1.07
CA ALA A 8 -17.36 -13.76 -1.23
C ALA A 8 -16.01 -13.00 -1.19
N ASN A 9 -15.09 -13.41 -0.32
CA ASN A 9 -13.74 -12.87 -0.31
C ASN A 9 -12.97 -13.19 -1.60
N LYS A 10 -13.09 -14.41 -2.11
CA LYS A 10 -12.42 -14.80 -3.36
C LYS A 10 -12.89 -13.96 -4.54
N GLU A 11 -14.20 -13.78 -4.71
CA GLU A 11 -14.77 -12.93 -5.76
C GLU A 11 -14.29 -11.47 -5.64
N LEU A 12 -14.19 -10.98 -4.41
CA LEU A 12 -13.70 -9.62 -4.15
C LEU A 12 -12.23 -9.46 -4.49
N VAL A 13 -11.39 -10.43 -4.14
CA VAL A 13 -9.98 -10.50 -4.52
C VAL A 13 -9.82 -10.52 -6.04
N GLU A 14 -10.54 -11.41 -6.73
CA GLU A 14 -10.50 -11.49 -8.20
C GLU A 14 -10.93 -10.18 -8.86
N LYS A 15 -11.92 -9.50 -8.30
CA LYS A 15 -12.33 -8.15 -8.75
C LYS A 15 -11.19 -7.15 -8.58
N GLY A 16 -10.51 -7.17 -7.44
CA GLY A 16 -9.35 -6.31 -7.16
C GLY A 16 -8.21 -6.55 -8.13
N VAL A 17 -7.87 -7.81 -8.39
CA VAL A 17 -6.86 -8.19 -9.39
C VAL A 17 -7.20 -7.62 -10.76
N ARG A 18 -8.43 -7.84 -11.25
CA ARG A 18 -8.86 -7.29 -12.55
C ARG A 18 -8.72 -5.78 -12.62
N ARG A 19 -9.03 -5.05 -11.54
CA ARG A 19 -8.88 -3.60 -11.47
C ARG A 19 -7.42 -3.15 -11.52
N ILE A 20 -6.56 -3.82 -10.76
CA ILE A 20 -5.12 -3.53 -10.75
C ILE A 20 -4.51 -3.80 -12.12
N GLU A 21 -4.79 -4.95 -12.72
CA GLU A 21 -4.25 -5.29 -14.04
C GLU A 21 -4.78 -4.35 -15.14
N TRP A 22 -6.05 -3.98 -15.09
CA TRP A 22 -6.58 -2.96 -15.99
C TRP A 22 -5.85 -1.61 -15.84
N ALA A 23 -5.64 -1.14 -14.62
CA ALA A 23 -4.90 0.11 -14.38
C ALA A 23 -3.46 0.00 -14.91
N ARG A 24 -2.79 -1.14 -14.69
CA ARG A 24 -1.43 -1.40 -15.17
C ARG A 24 -1.32 -1.23 -16.68
N THR A 25 -2.29 -1.74 -17.45
CA THR A 25 -2.30 -1.60 -18.93
C THR A 25 -2.43 -0.15 -19.41
N HIS A 26 -2.95 0.75 -18.56
CA HIS A 26 -3.14 2.17 -18.87
C HIS A 26 -2.04 3.09 -18.30
N MET A 27 -1.10 2.54 -17.54
CA MET A 27 0.00 3.29 -16.92
C MET A 27 1.34 2.98 -17.60
N LYS A 28 1.40 3.16 -18.93
CA LYS A 28 2.54 2.75 -19.79
C LYS A 28 3.86 3.38 -19.39
N VAL A 29 3.86 4.66 -18.97
CA VAL A 29 5.08 5.34 -18.52
C VAL A 29 5.60 4.71 -17.22
N LEU A 30 4.72 4.46 -16.25
CA LEU A 30 5.10 3.80 -15.01
C LEU A 30 5.60 2.37 -15.27
N GLU A 31 4.99 1.65 -16.21
CA GLU A 31 5.42 0.30 -16.58
C GLU A 31 6.82 0.29 -17.21
N SER A 32 7.15 1.29 -18.04
CA SER A 32 8.50 1.47 -18.58
C SER A 32 9.52 1.76 -17.46
N ILE A 33 9.15 2.61 -16.49
CA ILE A 33 9.97 2.91 -15.31
C ILE A 33 10.14 1.64 -14.46
N ARG A 34 9.07 0.88 -14.23
CA ARG A 34 9.08 -0.38 -13.48
C ARG A 34 10.09 -1.36 -14.06
N ALA A 35 10.05 -1.59 -15.38
CA ALA A 35 10.95 -2.52 -16.05
C ALA A 35 12.42 -2.18 -15.79
N ARG A 36 12.78 -0.90 -15.81
CA ARG A 36 14.11 -0.41 -15.47
C ARG A 36 14.46 -0.62 -14.01
N MET A 37 13.58 -0.15 -13.10
CA MET A 37 13.81 -0.21 -11.66
C MET A 37 13.92 -1.63 -11.12
N VAL A 38 13.13 -2.56 -11.66
CA VAL A 38 13.21 -3.98 -11.31
C VAL A 38 14.55 -4.57 -11.75
N LYS A 39 14.98 -4.27 -12.99
CA LYS A 39 16.28 -4.72 -13.52
C LYS A 39 17.46 -4.20 -12.68
N GLU A 40 17.39 -2.95 -12.28
CA GLU A 40 18.41 -2.26 -11.48
C GLU A 40 18.33 -2.59 -9.99
N LYS A 41 17.25 -3.25 -9.54
CA LYS A 41 16.93 -3.46 -8.12
C LYS A 41 16.97 -2.16 -7.32
N ALA A 42 16.39 -1.10 -7.89
CA ALA A 42 16.58 0.27 -7.47
C ALA A 42 16.20 0.54 -6.00
N PHE A 43 15.32 -0.29 -5.41
CA PHE A 43 14.86 -0.14 -4.03
C PHE A 43 15.23 -1.34 -3.15
N GLU A 44 16.22 -2.15 -3.56
CA GLU A 44 16.62 -3.33 -2.78
C GLU A 44 17.04 -2.95 -1.36
N GLY A 45 16.43 -3.62 -0.37
CA GLY A 45 16.71 -3.40 1.05
C GLY A 45 16.08 -2.15 1.66
N LEU A 46 15.36 -1.36 0.90
CA LEU A 46 14.64 -0.19 1.42
C LEU A 46 13.27 -0.55 1.98
N LYS A 47 12.80 0.25 2.94
CA LYS A 47 11.48 0.17 3.54
C LYS A 47 10.68 1.42 3.20
N VAL A 48 9.55 1.25 2.54
CA VAL A 48 8.70 2.36 2.09
C VAL A 48 7.32 2.28 2.73
N GLY A 49 7.00 3.28 3.55
CA GLY A 49 5.69 3.44 4.15
C GLY A 49 4.80 4.34 3.29
N MET A 50 3.59 3.89 2.98
CA MET A 50 2.69 4.63 2.10
C MET A 50 1.33 4.87 2.78
N ALA A 51 0.85 6.12 2.72
CA ALA A 51 -0.53 6.49 3.06
C ALA A 51 -1.14 7.25 1.88
N LEU A 52 -1.81 6.53 1.01
CA LEU A 52 -2.40 7.04 -0.23
C LEU A 52 -3.84 6.53 -0.39
N HIS A 53 -4.61 7.16 -1.28
CA HIS A 53 -5.91 6.61 -1.66
C HIS A 53 -5.74 5.18 -2.19
N THR A 54 -6.18 4.17 -1.43
CA THR A 54 -5.99 2.76 -1.79
C THR A 54 -6.96 2.37 -2.88
N GLU A 55 -6.55 2.55 -4.12
CA GLU A 55 -7.27 2.23 -5.34
C GLU A 55 -6.32 1.63 -6.40
N ALA A 56 -6.83 1.26 -7.57
CA ALA A 56 -6.08 0.47 -8.55
C ALA A 56 -4.77 1.11 -9.03
N LYS A 57 -4.73 2.42 -9.26
CA LYS A 57 -3.51 3.11 -9.74
C LYS A 57 -2.46 3.21 -8.65
N THR A 58 -2.89 3.49 -7.41
CA THR A 58 -2.02 3.45 -6.22
C THR A 58 -1.44 2.06 -6.01
N ALA A 59 -2.25 1.01 -6.22
CA ALA A 59 -1.77 -0.36 -6.15
C ALA A 59 -0.64 -0.62 -7.17
N VAL A 60 -0.78 -0.17 -8.41
CA VAL A 60 0.27 -0.30 -9.44
C VAL A 60 1.55 0.42 -9.02
N LEU A 61 1.45 1.61 -8.43
CA LEU A 61 2.61 2.33 -7.90
C LEU A 61 3.29 1.55 -6.76
N ALA A 62 2.52 1.10 -5.77
CA ALA A 62 3.04 0.36 -4.63
C ALA A 62 3.72 -0.95 -5.05
N LEU A 63 3.10 -1.69 -5.99
CA LEU A 63 3.67 -2.90 -6.58
C LEU A 63 4.95 -2.62 -7.36
N THR A 64 5.02 -1.51 -8.09
CA THR A 64 6.24 -1.09 -8.79
C THR A 64 7.42 -0.92 -7.81
N ILE A 65 7.17 -0.28 -6.68
CA ILE A 65 8.18 -0.08 -5.64
C ILE A 65 8.59 -1.41 -4.99
N GLN A 66 7.62 -2.28 -4.67
CA GLN A 66 7.88 -3.59 -4.11
C GLN A 66 8.65 -4.48 -5.08
N GLU A 67 8.24 -4.56 -6.35
CA GLU A 67 8.91 -5.36 -7.37
C GLU A 67 10.34 -4.90 -7.65
N ALA A 68 10.63 -3.60 -7.43
CA ALA A 68 11.99 -3.05 -7.51
C ALA A 68 12.85 -3.29 -6.26
N GLY A 69 12.35 -4.08 -5.29
CA GLY A 69 13.11 -4.63 -4.17
C GLY A 69 12.79 -4.06 -2.78
N ALA A 70 11.87 -3.11 -2.66
CA ALA A 70 11.50 -2.55 -1.36
C ALA A 70 10.55 -3.44 -0.55
N GLU A 71 10.65 -3.40 0.78
CA GLU A 71 9.54 -3.76 1.65
C GLU A 71 8.54 -2.61 1.68
N VAL A 72 7.30 -2.85 1.25
CA VAL A 72 6.25 -1.82 1.20
C VAL A 72 5.14 -2.14 2.19
N ARG A 73 4.70 -1.14 2.94
CA ARG A 73 3.44 -1.19 3.70
C ARG A 73 2.56 -0.02 3.29
N LEU A 74 1.32 -0.33 2.96
CA LEU A 74 0.34 0.63 2.48
C LEU A 74 -0.84 0.74 3.44
N THR A 75 -1.31 1.95 3.65
CA THR A 75 -2.63 2.22 4.23
C THR A 75 -3.31 3.36 3.45
N SER A 76 -4.58 3.63 3.76
CA SER A 76 -5.29 4.75 3.16
C SER A 76 -4.90 6.08 3.83
N CYS A 77 -4.88 7.15 3.06
CA CYS A 77 -4.81 8.53 3.57
C CYS A 77 -6.19 9.12 3.92
N ASN A 78 -7.26 8.37 3.63
CA ASN A 78 -8.64 8.75 3.95
C ASN A 78 -9.48 7.49 4.14
N PRO A 79 -10.17 7.33 5.30
CA PRO A 79 -10.98 6.13 5.59
C PRO A 79 -12.09 5.85 4.58
N LEU A 80 -12.55 6.86 3.84
CA LEU A 80 -13.68 6.73 2.91
C LEU A 80 -13.25 6.39 1.47
N SER A 81 -11.96 6.54 1.15
CA SER A 81 -11.44 6.43 -0.22
C SER A 81 -10.80 5.07 -0.56
N THR A 82 -10.97 4.07 0.28
CA THR A 82 -10.44 2.72 0.05
C THR A 82 -11.36 1.92 -0.89
N ASP A 83 -10.77 1.26 -1.87
CA ASP A 83 -11.36 0.14 -2.59
C ASP A 83 -10.96 -1.18 -1.90
N ASP A 84 -11.89 -1.77 -1.15
CA ASP A 84 -11.61 -2.98 -0.38
C ASP A 84 -11.22 -4.17 -1.28
N SER A 85 -11.69 -4.22 -2.52
CA SER A 85 -11.29 -5.27 -3.46
C SER A 85 -9.81 -5.17 -3.82
N VAL A 86 -9.31 -3.96 -4.02
CA VAL A 86 -7.90 -3.69 -4.29
C VAL A 86 -7.05 -3.97 -3.05
N ALA A 87 -7.48 -3.52 -1.88
CA ALA A 87 -6.76 -3.78 -0.62
C ALA A 87 -6.62 -5.28 -0.32
N LEU A 88 -7.68 -6.06 -0.55
CA LEU A 88 -7.65 -7.51 -0.40
C LEU A 88 -6.74 -8.18 -1.42
N ALA A 89 -6.83 -7.80 -2.70
CA ALA A 89 -5.96 -8.34 -3.74
C ALA A 89 -4.48 -8.07 -3.46
N LEU A 90 -4.13 -6.89 -2.99
CA LEU A 90 -2.75 -6.55 -2.61
C LEU A 90 -2.21 -7.49 -1.54
N ASN A 91 -3.01 -7.81 -0.51
CA ASN A 91 -2.60 -8.70 0.56
C ASN A 91 -2.53 -10.18 0.10
N GLU A 92 -3.55 -10.67 -0.61
CA GLU A 92 -3.75 -12.09 -0.82
C GLU A 92 -3.07 -12.62 -2.09
N GLU A 93 -3.01 -11.80 -3.16
CA GLU A 93 -2.43 -12.22 -4.43
C GLU A 93 -1.04 -11.65 -4.68
N TYR A 94 -0.80 -10.40 -4.26
CA TYR A 94 0.48 -9.73 -4.52
C TYR A 94 1.44 -9.72 -3.33
N GLY A 95 1.00 -10.18 -2.15
CA GLY A 95 1.84 -10.20 -0.94
C GLY A 95 2.30 -8.82 -0.47
N LEU A 96 1.59 -7.75 -0.85
CA LEU A 96 1.87 -6.39 -0.42
C LEU A 96 1.03 -6.06 0.82
N THR A 97 1.69 -5.87 1.95
CA THR A 97 1.04 -5.62 3.23
C THR A 97 0.23 -4.32 3.21
N THR A 98 -1.08 -4.45 3.25
CA THR A 98 -2.04 -3.34 3.16
C THR A 98 -2.99 -3.35 4.35
N TYR A 99 -3.08 -2.22 5.06
CA TYR A 99 -3.95 -2.05 6.24
C TYR A 99 -5.20 -1.21 5.97
N ALA A 100 -5.40 -0.77 4.73
CA ALA A 100 -6.54 0.03 4.34
C ALA A 100 -7.84 -0.78 4.35
N LYS A 101 -8.91 -0.15 4.88
CA LYS A 101 -10.27 -0.67 4.84
C LYS A 101 -11.24 0.49 4.75
N LYS A 102 -12.23 0.39 3.89
CA LYS A 102 -13.26 1.42 3.74
C LYS A 102 -14.11 1.54 5.00
N GLY A 103 -14.35 2.78 5.42
CA GLY A 103 -15.20 3.06 6.57
C GLY A 103 -14.55 2.81 7.94
N GLN A 104 -13.22 2.74 8.01
CA GLN A 104 -12.53 2.71 9.29
C GLN A 104 -12.92 3.93 10.15
N ASN A 105 -13.17 3.71 11.45
CA ASN A 105 -13.26 4.81 12.40
C ASN A 105 -11.87 5.41 12.67
N ASN A 106 -11.81 6.58 13.29
CA ASN A 106 -10.55 7.29 13.55
C ASN A 106 -9.54 6.44 14.32
N LYS A 107 -9.97 5.65 15.31
CA LYS A 107 -9.07 4.81 16.10
C LYS A 107 -8.41 3.73 15.24
N ASP A 108 -9.17 3.05 14.39
CA ASP A 108 -8.66 2.01 13.51
C ASP A 108 -7.82 2.60 12.37
N TYR A 109 -8.21 3.75 11.86
CA TYR A 109 -7.44 4.51 10.87
C TYR A 109 -6.03 4.85 11.39
N TYR A 110 -5.93 5.49 12.57
CA TYR A 110 -4.64 5.81 13.18
C TYR A 110 -3.84 4.56 13.60
N ARG A 111 -4.52 3.47 13.95
CA ARG A 111 -3.85 2.17 14.16
C ARG A 111 -3.21 1.67 12.87
N SER A 112 -3.88 1.79 11.73
CA SER A 112 -3.35 1.40 10.42
C SER A 112 -2.12 2.23 10.03
N LEU A 113 -2.16 3.55 10.25
CA LEU A 113 -0.99 4.43 10.05
C LEU A 113 0.21 4.01 10.92
N ASN A 114 -0.03 3.72 12.21
CA ASN A 114 1.04 3.25 13.10
C ASN A 114 1.63 1.92 12.65
N LYS A 115 0.82 0.97 12.17
CA LYS A 115 1.32 -0.30 11.61
C LYS A 115 2.23 -0.10 10.40
N VAL A 116 1.99 0.90 9.58
CA VAL A 116 2.90 1.29 8.50
C VAL A 116 4.22 1.78 9.09
N LEU A 117 4.19 2.64 10.10
CA LEU A 117 5.39 3.18 10.75
C LEU A 117 6.17 2.14 11.56
N ASP A 118 5.52 1.06 12.04
CA ASP A 118 6.17 0.00 12.85
C ASP A 118 7.29 -0.74 12.10
N MET A 119 7.34 -0.68 10.77
CA MET A 119 8.49 -1.22 10.03
C MET A 119 9.72 -0.32 10.07
N SER A 120 9.65 0.86 10.67
CA SER A 120 10.71 1.89 10.65
C SER A 120 11.12 2.25 9.22
N PRO A 121 10.24 2.93 8.44
CA PRO A 121 10.47 3.16 7.02
C PRO A 121 11.68 4.07 6.76
N ASP A 122 12.40 3.82 5.67
CA ASP A 122 13.44 4.70 5.14
C ASP A 122 12.84 5.88 4.38
N TYR A 123 11.70 5.65 3.71
CA TYR A 123 10.95 6.66 2.95
C TYR A 123 9.46 6.57 3.26
N VAL A 124 8.80 7.72 3.23
CA VAL A 124 7.34 7.82 3.38
C VAL A 124 6.75 8.52 2.16
N ILE A 125 5.64 7.99 1.66
CA ILE A 125 4.82 8.62 0.62
C ILE A 125 3.44 8.86 1.24
N ASP A 126 3.07 10.13 1.40
CA ASP A 126 1.90 10.52 2.17
C ASP A 126 1.15 11.65 1.47
N ASP A 127 -0.13 11.44 1.19
CA ASP A 127 -0.98 12.42 0.51
C ASP A 127 -1.71 13.33 1.52
N GLY A 128 -2.20 12.76 2.63
CA GLY A 128 -2.93 13.49 3.69
C GLY A 128 -2.05 14.09 4.78
N ALA A 129 -0.73 13.85 4.75
CA ALA A 129 0.24 14.23 5.78
C ALA A 129 0.02 13.58 7.17
N ASP A 130 -0.81 12.56 7.31
CA ASP A 130 -1.06 11.91 8.60
C ASP A 130 0.12 11.04 9.09
N LEU A 131 0.85 10.38 8.19
CA LEU A 131 2.11 9.70 8.54
C LEU A 131 3.17 10.73 8.98
N ILE A 132 3.30 11.81 8.22
CA ILE A 132 4.23 12.90 8.52
C ILE A 132 3.87 13.53 9.87
N PHE A 133 2.58 13.78 10.13
CA PHE A 133 2.10 14.29 11.41
C PHE A 133 2.49 13.36 12.58
N LEU A 134 2.29 12.04 12.43
CA LEU A 134 2.68 11.07 13.45
C LEU A 134 4.20 11.07 13.68
N LEU A 135 5.00 11.11 12.64
CA LEU A 135 6.46 11.18 12.74
C LEU A 135 6.92 12.41 13.49
N HIS A 136 6.27 13.56 13.31
CA HIS A 136 6.65 14.81 13.99
C HIS A 136 6.03 14.96 15.39
N THR A 137 5.11 14.10 15.78
CA THR A 137 4.41 14.21 17.08
C THR A 137 4.63 13.00 17.98
N LYS A 138 4.09 11.85 17.60
CA LYS A 138 4.03 10.64 18.43
C LYS A 138 5.12 9.61 18.14
N ARG A 139 5.74 9.67 16.97
CA ARG A 139 6.73 8.68 16.50
C ARG A 139 8.06 9.37 16.13
N LYS A 140 8.44 10.38 16.91
CA LYS A 140 9.67 11.18 16.70
C LYS A 140 10.95 10.34 16.70
N GLU A 141 10.95 9.21 17.38
CA GLU A 141 12.07 8.26 17.41
C GLU A 141 12.39 7.68 16.03
N LEU A 142 11.47 7.73 15.08
CA LEU A 142 11.66 7.24 13.72
C LEU A 142 12.27 8.30 12.77
N LEU A 143 12.14 9.59 13.09
CA LEU A 143 12.59 10.68 12.21
C LEU A 143 14.06 10.55 11.77
N PRO A 144 15.01 10.14 12.62
CA PRO A 144 16.41 10.02 12.20
C PRO A 144 16.65 8.94 11.13
N LYS A 145 15.70 8.02 10.92
CA LYS A 145 15.79 6.93 9.94
C LYS A 145 15.17 7.30 8.61
N VAL A 146 14.21 8.22 8.59
CA VAL A 146 13.53 8.68 7.37
C VAL A 146 14.48 9.60 6.60
N LYS A 147 14.69 9.29 5.33
CA LYS A 147 15.63 9.99 4.43
C LYS A 147 14.90 11.02 3.59
#